data_9cace3b4bfc3f54373646b6d62087abb
#
_entry.id   9cace3b4bfc3f54373646b6d62087abb
#
_cell.length_a   1.000
_cell.length_b   1.000
_cell.length_c   1.000
_cell.angle_alpha   90.00
_cell.angle_beta   90.00
_cell.angle_gamma   90.00
#
_symmetry.space_group_name_H-M   'P 1'
#
loop_
_entity.id
_entity.type
_entity.pdbx_description
1 polymer ?
#
loop_
_entity_poly.entity_id
_entity_poly.type
_entity_poly.pdbx_seq_one_letter_code
_entity_poly.pdbx_strand_id
1 'polypeptide(L)'
;MKKSLFVTLIICVLFAMSALSVQAAGKTGWVRKGTTYKYKVNNTYVKDEVKKIKKYYYYFDKKGVRKTGWVKYKKDRYYFDRKTARAYTGKKAVNNKLYIFGKDGRLVKKKGLYKYGKTQVYINKNGSLATGLVKIKGKWYWFENNGVLSRKSGIHKWKNNTYYLNKGQFVTGWATVGSNKYYFGADGKMATNKYIQTSGQTYYVDASGRMKKNCWYNGQYFNNKGQLEKNATKYDSETTEGQVTKEMLDELSLSNCTKLMVVAHPDDETLWGGAHLTEGGWFVVCLTNGYNEVRKNEFYEVIKEFGCEGMILSYPDLLANGQRSTWTTECTSIAKDLNTVLKYKHWGMVATHNPNGEYGHIHHKMTSKLVTEEFYKIYWGTNLYYFGNWYSARRLPIMEDSLRKVPEAALEKKLEALKLYTSQKGAVASNIHMAEYENWIRATEW
;
A
#
# COMPACT_ATOMS: atom_id res chain seq x y z
N MET A 1 -37.43 -88.36 72.38
CA MET A 1 -36.99 -88.46 71.03
C MET A 1 -37.01 -87.04 70.40
N LYS A 2 -35.90 -86.56 69.89
CA LYS A 2 -35.77 -85.29 69.16
C LYS A 2 -36.27 -84.02 69.87
N LYS A 3 -35.47 -83.41 70.73
CA LYS A 3 -35.44 -81.98 71.03
C LYS A 3 -34.20 -81.71 71.91
N SER A 4 -33.04 -81.56 71.36
CA SER A 4 -31.89 -81.01 72.12
C SER A 4 -30.69 -80.96 71.16
N LEU A 5 -30.71 -80.08 70.17
CA LEU A 5 -29.51 -79.81 69.34
C LEU A 5 -29.60 -78.44 68.62
N PHE A 6 -30.23 -77.44 69.24
CA PHE A 6 -30.40 -76.16 68.62
C PHE A 6 -30.00 -74.92 69.42
N VAL A 7 -29.42 -75.11 70.62
CA VAL A 7 -29.09 -73.99 71.51
C VAL A 7 -27.61 -73.68 71.57
N THR A 8 -26.70 -74.53 71.03
CA THR A 8 -25.25 -74.32 71.20
C THR A 8 -24.58 -73.67 69.96
N LEU A 9 -25.32 -73.33 68.86
CA LEU A 9 -24.74 -72.75 67.66
C LEU A 9 -24.99 -71.24 67.48
N ILE A 10 -25.71 -70.60 68.45
CA ILE A 10 -26.04 -69.18 68.37
C ILE A 10 -25.03 -68.29 69.15
N ILE A 11 -24.22 -68.85 69.99
CA ILE A 11 -23.31 -68.08 70.85
C ILE A 11 -21.93 -67.85 70.23
N CYS A 12 -21.54 -68.65 69.17
CA CYS A 12 -20.24 -68.44 68.47
C CYS A 12 -20.28 -67.52 67.30
N VAL A 13 -21.46 -67.01 66.86
CA VAL A 13 -21.55 -66.04 65.75
C VAL A 13 -21.61 -64.57 66.18
N LEU A 14 -21.78 -64.35 67.54
CA LEU A 14 -21.87 -62.96 68.07
C LEU A 14 -20.54 -62.34 68.53
N PHE A 15 -19.40 -63.08 68.39
CA PHE A 15 -18.06 -62.51 68.77
C PHE A 15 -17.12 -62.28 67.65
N ALA A 16 -17.57 -62.41 66.37
CA ALA A 16 -16.78 -62.09 65.18
C ALA A 16 -17.22 -60.77 64.48
N MET A 17 -18.05 -59.97 65.14
CA MET A 17 -18.45 -58.63 64.63
C MET A 17 -17.95 -57.50 65.55
N SER A 18 -16.66 -57.39 65.73
CA SER A 18 -16.12 -56.23 66.41
C SER A 18 -14.67 -56.01 65.98
N ALA A 19 -14.49 -55.38 64.94
CA ALA A 19 -13.44 -54.40 64.64
C ALA A 19 -13.44 -54.03 63.17
N LEU A 20 -14.57 -53.60 62.65
CA LEU A 20 -14.54 -52.61 61.56
C LEU A 20 -14.18 -51.28 62.19
N SER A 21 -12.89 -51.03 62.28
CA SER A 21 -12.39 -49.69 62.61
C SER A 21 -12.90 -48.76 61.51
N VAL A 22 -13.92 -47.97 61.82
CA VAL A 22 -14.26 -46.80 61.08
C VAL A 22 -13.04 -45.87 61.10
N GLN A 23 -12.16 -46.05 60.16
CA GLN A 23 -11.01 -45.18 59.97
C GLN A 23 -11.57 -43.81 59.72
N ALA A 24 -11.50 -42.90 60.65
CA ALA A 24 -11.97 -41.54 60.54
C ALA A 24 -11.37 -40.93 59.28
N ALA A 25 -12.22 -40.57 58.38
CA ALA A 25 -11.80 -40.00 57.08
C ALA A 25 -10.83 -38.83 57.34
N GLY A 26 -9.58 -38.99 56.92
CA GLY A 26 -8.52 -38.02 57.19
C GLY A 26 -8.88 -36.65 56.64
N LYS A 27 -8.62 -35.57 57.38
CA LYS A 27 -8.89 -34.19 56.98
C LYS A 27 -8.23 -33.88 55.61
N THR A 28 -9.03 -33.57 54.59
CA THR A 28 -8.61 -33.08 53.27
C THR A 28 -9.00 -31.62 53.13
N GLY A 29 -8.05 -30.73 52.86
CA GLY A 29 -8.34 -29.30 52.68
C GLY A 29 -7.13 -28.39 52.76
N TRP A 30 -7.41 -27.10 52.59
CA TRP A 30 -6.42 -26.03 52.66
C TRP A 30 -6.04 -25.76 54.13
N VAL A 31 -4.73 -25.58 54.37
CA VAL A 31 -4.16 -25.16 55.64
C VAL A 31 -3.38 -23.87 55.43
N ARG A 32 -3.71 -22.81 56.15
CA ARG A 32 -3.02 -21.50 56.13
C ARG A 32 -2.21 -21.32 57.43
N LYS A 33 -0.93 -20.92 57.27
CA LYS A 33 -0.10 -20.47 58.39
C LYS A 33 0.60 -19.18 57.99
N GLY A 34 0.15 -18.05 58.54
CA GLY A 34 0.61 -16.72 58.13
C GLY A 34 0.29 -16.45 56.64
N THR A 35 1.30 -16.15 55.85
CA THR A 35 1.21 -15.92 54.41
C THR A 35 1.33 -17.20 53.55
N THR A 36 1.60 -18.36 54.19
CA THR A 36 1.80 -19.62 53.48
C THR A 36 0.54 -20.45 53.41
N TYR A 37 0.34 -21.13 52.31
CA TYR A 37 -0.77 -22.05 52.07
C TYR A 37 -0.22 -23.45 51.76
N LYS A 38 -0.77 -24.46 52.41
CA LYS A 38 -0.53 -25.88 52.17
C LYS A 38 -1.84 -26.60 51.91
N TYR A 39 -1.79 -27.81 51.36
CA TYR A 39 -2.97 -28.63 51.14
C TYR A 39 -2.75 -30.03 51.71
N LYS A 40 -3.72 -30.55 52.43
CA LYS A 40 -3.73 -31.92 52.93
C LYS A 40 -4.68 -32.80 52.17
N VAL A 41 -4.29 -34.04 51.95
CA VAL A 41 -5.14 -35.13 51.49
C VAL A 41 -5.00 -36.24 52.52
N ASN A 42 -6.10 -36.64 53.16
CA ASN A 42 -6.10 -37.67 54.21
C ASN A 42 -5.01 -37.44 55.28
N ASN A 43 -4.99 -36.23 55.84
CA ASN A 43 -4.02 -35.75 56.81
C ASN A 43 -2.55 -35.57 56.32
N THR A 44 -2.21 -35.99 55.13
CA THR A 44 -0.85 -35.88 54.56
C THR A 44 -0.73 -34.61 53.73
N TYR A 45 0.34 -33.84 53.92
CA TYR A 45 0.61 -32.64 53.10
C TYR A 45 1.06 -33.02 51.69
N VAL A 46 0.44 -32.41 50.68
CA VAL A 46 0.90 -32.49 49.31
C VAL A 46 2.24 -31.75 49.19
N LYS A 47 3.28 -32.43 48.64
CA LYS A 47 4.65 -31.91 48.54
C LYS A 47 5.21 -32.28 47.15
N ASP A 48 6.03 -31.37 46.59
CA ASP A 48 6.70 -31.51 45.29
C ASP A 48 5.79 -32.07 44.19
N GLU A 49 4.58 -31.47 44.06
CA GLU A 49 3.54 -31.97 43.15
C GLU A 49 2.72 -30.84 42.57
N VAL A 50 2.36 -30.98 41.26
CA VAL A 50 1.27 -30.21 40.64
C VAL A 50 -0.04 -30.95 40.86
N LYS A 51 -0.85 -30.49 41.79
CA LYS A 51 -2.11 -31.12 42.21
C LYS A 51 -3.33 -30.43 41.65
N LYS A 52 -4.26 -31.21 41.09
CA LYS A 52 -5.60 -30.71 40.74
C LYS A 52 -6.47 -30.69 41.99
N ILE A 53 -6.98 -29.50 42.33
CA ILE A 53 -7.89 -29.28 43.46
C ILE A 53 -9.16 -28.65 42.88
N LYS A 54 -10.28 -29.36 42.96
CA LYS A 54 -11.51 -29.02 42.19
C LYS A 54 -11.19 -28.85 40.71
N LYS A 55 -11.45 -27.69 40.10
CA LYS A 55 -11.22 -27.42 38.70
C LYS A 55 -9.86 -26.76 38.37
N TYR A 56 -9.02 -26.50 39.40
CA TYR A 56 -7.76 -25.75 39.24
C TYR A 56 -6.54 -26.60 39.59
N TYR A 57 -5.39 -26.28 38.96
CA TYR A 57 -4.10 -26.89 39.30
C TYR A 57 -3.29 -25.93 40.17
N TYR A 58 -2.55 -26.47 41.15
CA TYR A 58 -1.66 -25.77 42.08
C TYR A 58 -0.34 -26.54 42.20
N TYR A 59 0.77 -25.84 42.40
CA TYR A 59 2.04 -26.49 42.72
C TYR A 59 2.40 -26.27 44.17
N PHE A 60 2.85 -27.33 44.79
CA PHE A 60 3.39 -27.36 46.16
C PHE A 60 4.84 -27.77 46.11
N ASP A 61 5.75 -26.98 46.74
CA ASP A 61 7.17 -27.27 46.79
C ASP A 61 7.48 -28.47 47.71
N LYS A 62 8.77 -28.80 47.84
CA LYS A 62 9.25 -29.90 48.71
C LYS A 62 8.87 -29.71 50.17
N LYS A 63 8.64 -28.46 50.64
CA LYS A 63 8.14 -28.13 51.99
C LYS A 63 6.61 -28.12 52.05
N GLY A 64 5.94 -28.46 50.96
CA GLY A 64 4.47 -28.46 50.85
C GLY A 64 3.86 -27.07 50.76
N VAL A 65 4.65 -26.03 50.48
CA VAL A 65 4.15 -24.65 50.36
C VAL A 65 3.69 -24.39 48.91
N ARG A 66 2.48 -23.84 48.78
CA ARG A 66 1.93 -23.42 47.48
C ARG A 66 2.77 -22.31 46.86
N LYS A 67 3.12 -22.45 45.59
CA LYS A 67 3.93 -21.49 44.84
C LYS A 67 3.15 -20.73 43.80
N THR A 68 3.68 -19.58 43.42
CA THR A 68 3.19 -18.70 42.34
C THR A 68 4.31 -18.40 41.31
N GLY A 69 3.95 -17.86 40.15
CA GLY A 69 4.90 -17.53 39.08
C GLY A 69 5.32 -18.74 38.24
N TRP A 70 6.46 -18.65 37.58
CA TRP A 70 7.01 -19.73 36.77
C TRP A 70 7.52 -20.89 37.64
N VAL A 71 7.06 -22.07 37.30
CA VAL A 71 7.53 -23.33 37.97
C VAL A 71 7.90 -24.33 36.86
N LYS A 72 9.06 -24.95 37.01
CA LYS A 72 9.44 -26.15 36.27
C LYS A 72 9.15 -27.37 37.15
N TYR A 73 8.29 -28.26 36.69
CA TYR A 73 7.97 -29.51 37.40
C TYR A 73 8.13 -30.68 36.42
N LYS A 74 9.03 -31.60 36.75
CA LYS A 74 9.48 -32.66 35.82
C LYS A 74 9.97 -32.06 34.52
N LYS A 75 9.44 -32.51 33.38
CA LYS A 75 9.77 -31.99 32.03
C LYS A 75 8.93 -30.79 31.59
N ASP A 76 7.92 -30.39 32.38
CA ASP A 76 6.96 -29.39 32.01
C ASP A 76 7.19 -28.06 32.72
N ARG A 77 6.68 -26.98 32.13
CA ARG A 77 6.65 -25.66 32.75
C ARG A 77 5.21 -25.22 32.94
N TYR A 78 4.97 -24.49 34.01
CA TYR A 78 3.69 -23.94 34.42
C TYR A 78 3.88 -22.47 34.78
N TYR A 79 2.79 -21.72 34.75
CA TYR A 79 2.74 -20.42 35.38
C TYR A 79 1.54 -20.37 36.30
N PHE A 80 1.82 -20.16 37.58
CA PHE A 80 0.81 -20.03 38.61
C PHE A 80 0.55 -18.56 38.89
N ASP A 81 -0.71 -18.16 38.79
CA ASP A 81 -1.15 -16.79 38.99
C ASP A 81 -0.67 -16.22 40.33
N ARG A 82 -0.16 -15.01 40.36
CA ARG A 82 0.48 -14.41 41.55
C ARG A 82 -0.50 -14.16 42.70
N LYS A 83 -1.80 -13.92 42.39
CA LYS A 83 -2.84 -13.65 43.39
C LYS A 83 -3.51 -14.94 43.85
N THR A 84 -3.93 -15.78 42.93
CA THR A 84 -4.74 -16.97 43.21
C THR A 84 -3.92 -18.25 43.31
N ALA A 85 -2.67 -18.24 42.84
CA ALA A 85 -1.79 -19.39 42.67
C ALA A 85 -2.39 -20.53 41.80
N ARG A 86 -3.43 -20.25 41.00
CA ARG A 86 -3.99 -21.20 40.04
C ARG A 86 -3.09 -21.27 38.81
N ALA A 87 -2.87 -22.46 38.26
CA ALA A 87 -2.16 -22.58 36.99
C ALA A 87 -2.92 -21.84 35.87
N TYR A 88 -2.20 -21.14 35.02
CA TYR A 88 -2.78 -20.57 33.81
C TYR A 88 -3.19 -21.68 32.85
N THR A 89 -4.29 -21.46 32.15
CA THR A 89 -4.79 -22.32 31.06
C THR A 89 -5.19 -21.45 29.89
N GLY A 90 -5.11 -21.98 28.66
CA GLY A 90 -5.39 -21.25 27.47
C GLY A 90 -4.31 -20.19 27.12
N LYS A 91 -4.67 -19.18 26.34
CA LYS A 91 -3.76 -18.09 25.95
C LYS A 91 -3.71 -17.03 27.08
N LYS A 92 -2.53 -16.76 27.57
CA LYS A 92 -2.29 -15.81 28.69
C LYS A 92 -1.03 -14.98 28.46
N ALA A 93 -1.05 -13.75 28.95
CA ALA A 93 0.11 -12.87 28.98
C ALA A 93 0.87 -13.05 30.30
N VAL A 94 2.20 -13.13 30.20
CA VAL A 94 3.12 -13.14 31.35
C VAL A 94 4.28 -12.23 31.00
N ASN A 95 4.50 -11.19 31.80
CA ASN A 95 5.59 -10.19 31.56
C ASN A 95 5.63 -9.71 30.12
N ASN A 96 4.52 -9.19 29.60
CA ASN A 96 4.34 -8.67 28.24
C ASN A 96 4.62 -9.67 27.09
N LYS A 97 4.71 -10.97 27.39
CA LYS A 97 4.80 -12.03 26.40
C LYS A 97 3.58 -12.95 26.48
N LEU A 98 3.08 -13.36 25.31
CA LEU A 98 1.95 -14.27 25.23
C LEU A 98 2.41 -15.72 25.24
N TYR A 99 1.65 -16.57 25.90
CA TYR A 99 1.88 -18.01 26.01
C TYR A 99 0.58 -18.78 25.86
N ILE A 100 0.69 -20.05 25.50
CA ILE A 100 -0.44 -20.98 25.51
C ILE A 100 -0.16 -22.05 26.56
N PHE A 101 -1.13 -22.28 27.43
CA PHE A 101 -1.12 -23.36 28.42
C PHE A 101 -2.24 -24.35 28.10
N GLY A 102 -1.95 -25.62 28.21
CA GLY A 102 -2.93 -26.70 28.07
C GLY A 102 -4.07 -26.60 29.08
N LYS A 103 -5.10 -27.44 28.91
CA LYS A 103 -6.20 -27.57 29.90
C LYS A 103 -5.68 -28.06 31.29
N ASP A 104 -4.53 -28.72 31.33
CA ASP A 104 -3.82 -29.21 32.51
C ASP A 104 -2.80 -28.18 33.06
N GLY A 105 -2.74 -26.98 32.55
CA GLY A 105 -1.83 -25.90 32.93
C GLY A 105 -0.42 -26.00 32.38
N ARG A 106 -0.08 -27.03 31.59
CA ARG A 106 1.27 -27.18 31.01
C ARG A 106 1.50 -26.18 29.93
N LEU A 107 2.68 -25.54 29.89
CA LEU A 107 3.10 -24.67 28.82
C LEU A 107 3.24 -25.46 27.52
N VAL A 108 2.55 -25.01 26.46
CA VAL A 108 2.77 -25.53 25.12
C VAL A 108 4.04 -24.89 24.55
N LYS A 109 5.12 -25.69 24.40
CA LYS A 109 6.45 -25.20 24.01
C LYS A 109 7.00 -25.81 22.72
N LYS A 110 6.18 -26.56 21.97
CA LYS A 110 6.58 -27.09 20.66
C LYS A 110 6.78 -25.93 19.69
N LYS A 111 8.05 -25.60 19.33
CA LYS A 111 8.37 -24.55 18.37
C LYS A 111 7.69 -24.81 17.04
N GLY A 112 7.15 -23.76 16.41
CA GLY A 112 6.55 -23.81 15.08
C GLY A 112 5.12 -23.31 15.02
N LEU A 113 4.47 -23.57 13.89
CA LEU A 113 3.07 -23.21 13.68
C LEU A 113 2.15 -24.13 14.49
N TYR A 114 1.22 -23.53 15.20
CA TYR A 114 0.30 -24.24 16.08
C TYR A 114 -1.14 -23.79 15.80
N LYS A 115 -2.04 -24.76 15.61
CA LYS A 115 -3.48 -24.48 15.47
C LYS A 115 -4.07 -24.20 16.87
N TYR A 116 -4.67 -23.03 17.03
CA TYR A 116 -5.32 -22.61 18.25
C TYR A 116 -6.76 -22.17 17.95
N GLY A 117 -7.70 -23.05 18.19
CA GLY A 117 -9.09 -22.89 17.75
C GLY A 117 -9.19 -22.77 16.23
N LYS A 118 -9.87 -21.73 15.74
CA LYS A 118 -10.00 -21.41 14.30
C LYS A 118 -8.81 -20.58 13.75
N THR A 119 -7.78 -20.35 14.57
CA THR A 119 -6.64 -19.48 14.22
C THR A 119 -5.32 -20.25 14.23
N GLN A 120 -4.25 -19.60 13.76
CA GLN A 120 -2.89 -20.13 13.82
C GLN A 120 -2.01 -19.17 14.63
N VAL A 121 -1.07 -19.72 15.39
CA VAL A 121 -0.06 -18.99 16.15
C VAL A 121 1.30 -19.61 15.88
N TYR A 122 2.37 -18.84 16.06
CA TYR A 122 3.72 -19.39 15.99
C TYR A 122 4.35 -19.36 17.39
N ILE A 123 4.82 -20.51 17.84
CA ILE A 123 5.48 -20.68 19.13
C ILE A 123 6.98 -20.58 18.94
N ASN A 124 7.62 -19.65 19.61
CA ASN A 124 9.06 -19.46 19.65
C ASN A 124 9.77 -20.57 20.43
N LYS A 125 11.10 -20.67 20.28
CA LYS A 125 11.94 -21.66 21.03
C LYS A 125 11.75 -21.60 22.54
N ASN A 126 11.48 -20.41 23.09
CA ASN A 126 11.25 -20.20 24.53
C ASN A 126 9.79 -20.45 24.96
N GLY A 127 8.89 -20.88 24.06
CA GLY A 127 7.48 -21.14 24.31
C GLY A 127 6.56 -19.92 24.24
N SER A 128 7.09 -18.70 24.03
CA SER A 128 6.24 -17.52 23.81
C SER A 128 5.64 -17.53 22.41
N LEU A 129 4.49 -16.87 22.24
CA LEU A 129 3.94 -16.63 20.92
C LEU A 129 4.74 -15.54 20.20
N ALA A 130 4.91 -15.71 18.91
CA ALA A 130 5.44 -14.67 18.05
C ALA A 130 4.41 -13.58 17.79
N THR A 131 4.88 -12.33 17.66
CA THR A 131 4.13 -11.17 17.20
C THR A 131 4.98 -10.41 16.20
N GLY A 132 4.35 -9.67 15.25
CA GLY A 132 5.05 -8.98 14.19
C GLY A 132 5.56 -9.93 13.10
N LEU A 133 6.72 -9.62 12.53
CA LEU A 133 7.30 -10.31 11.38
C LEU A 133 8.05 -11.58 11.79
N VAL A 134 7.72 -12.71 11.18
CA VAL A 134 8.34 -14.02 11.47
C VAL A 134 8.64 -14.77 10.18
N LYS A 135 9.87 -15.25 10.03
CA LYS A 135 10.28 -16.12 8.90
C LYS A 135 10.02 -17.60 9.25
N ILE A 136 9.23 -18.28 8.42
CA ILE A 136 8.88 -19.70 8.58
C ILE A 136 9.16 -20.40 7.25
N LYS A 137 10.08 -21.38 7.25
CA LYS A 137 10.44 -22.14 6.04
C LYS A 137 10.73 -21.23 4.82
N GLY A 138 11.54 -20.19 5.01
CA GLY A 138 11.92 -19.26 3.95
C GLY A 138 10.91 -18.13 3.65
N LYS A 139 9.65 -18.25 4.04
CA LYS A 139 8.59 -17.27 3.80
C LYS A 139 8.37 -16.39 5.01
N TRP A 140 8.00 -15.12 4.79
CA TRP A 140 7.71 -14.16 5.84
C TRP A 140 6.21 -14.10 6.13
N TYR A 141 5.83 -14.01 7.43
CA TYR A 141 4.46 -13.96 7.92
C TYR A 141 4.29 -12.86 8.95
N TRP A 142 3.11 -12.29 9.01
CA TRP A 142 2.73 -11.31 10.01
C TRP A 142 1.84 -11.93 11.08
N PHE A 143 2.24 -11.79 12.34
CA PHE A 143 1.44 -12.16 13.50
C PHE A 143 1.00 -10.90 14.23
N GLU A 144 -0.30 -10.77 14.46
CA GLU A 144 -0.90 -9.65 15.16
C GLU A 144 -0.39 -9.56 16.61
N ASN A 145 -0.61 -8.43 17.31
CA ASN A 145 -0.17 -8.23 18.70
C ASN A 145 -0.76 -9.26 19.67
N ASN A 146 -1.88 -9.89 19.30
CA ASN A 146 -2.48 -10.98 20.07
C ASN A 146 -1.86 -12.36 19.76
N GLY A 147 -0.79 -12.43 18.97
CA GLY A 147 -0.07 -13.64 18.59
C GLY A 147 -0.73 -14.50 17.51
N VAL A 148 -1.80 -14.02 16.88
CA VAL A 148 -2.51 -14.76 15.82
C VAL A 148 -1.95 -14.40 14.45
N LEU A 149 -1.79 -15.38 13.57
CA LEU A 149 -1.45 -15.15 12.17
C LEU A 149 -2.48 -14.23 11.52
N SER A 150 -2.01 -13.12 10.95
CA SER A 150 -2.86 -12.17 10.24
C SER A 150 -3.56 -12.84 9.05
N ARG A 151 -4.77 -12.39 8.74
CA ARG A 151 -5.48 -12.73 7.50
C ARG A 151 -5.59 -11.55 6.56
N LYS A 152 -4.93 -10.43 6.90
CA LYS A 152 -4.96 -9.21 6.11
C LYS A 152 -4.25 -9.41 4.77
N SER A 153 -4.75 -8.72 3.76
CA SER A 153 -4.10 -8.54 2.46
C SER A 153 -3.97 -7.04 2.20
N GLY A 154 -2.98 -6.65 1.38
CA GLY A 154 -2.74 -5.25 1.03
C GLY A 154 -1.43 -4.70 1.62
N ILE A 155 -1.23 -3.40 1.43
CA ILE A 155 -0.07 -2.67 1.95
C ILE A 155 -0.11 -2.61 3.48
N HIS A 156 1.02 -2.91 4.08
CA HIS A 156 1.19 -2.92 5.54
C HIS A 156 2.48 -2.20 5.94
N LYS A 157 2.35 -1.14 6.74
CA LYS A 157 3.50 -0.42 7.30
C LYS A 157 3.87 -0.99 8.68
N TRP A 158 5.15 -1.29 8.85
CA TRP A 158 5.68 -1.75 10.14
C TRP A 158 7.07 -1.16 10.38
N LYS A 159 7.24 -0.48 11.53
CA LYS A 159 8.38 0.37 11.77
C LYS A 159 8.52 1.36 10.58
N ASN A 160 9.70 1.53 10.04
CA ASN A 160 9.97 2.44 8.92
C ASN A 160 9.93 1.74 7.54
N ASN A 161 9.29 0.56 7.45
CA ASN A 161 9.26 -0.21 6.21
C ASN A 161 7.83 -0.50 5.78
N THR A 162 7.64 -0.62 4.47
CA THR A 162 6.38 -0.98 3.84
C THR A 162 6.47 -2.40 3.28
N TYR A 163 5.40 -3.16 3.44
CA TYR A 163 5.28 -4.57 3.02
C TYR A 163 3.97 -4.78 2.28
N TYR A 164 3.88 -5.83 1.48
CA TYR A 164 2.61 -6.29 0.92
C TYR A 164 2.26 -7.66 1.48
N LEU A 165 1.06 -7.76 2.03
CA LEU A 165 0.54 -8.99 2.60
C LEU A 165 -0.47 -9.65 1.65
N ASN A 166 -0.40 -10.96 1.54
CA ASN A 166 -1.45 -11.80 0.99
C ASN A 166 -1.85 -12.81 2.06
N LYS A 167 -3.03 -12.61 2.66
CA LYS A 167 -3.56 -13.44 3.77
C LYS A 167 -2.51 -13.67 4.89
N GLY A 168 -1.82 -12.57 5.28
CA GLY A 168 -0.81 -12.58 6.34
C GLY A 168 0.58 -13.07 5.94
N GLN A 169 0.76 -13.57 4.72
CA GLN A 169 2.09 -13.87 4.15
C GLN A 169 2.62 -12.66 3.41
N PHE A 170 3.86 -12.31 3.62
CA PHE A 170 4.54 -11.27 2.85
C PHE A 170 4.83 -11.75 1.44
N VAL A 171 4.52 -10.89 0.48
CA VAL A 171 4.88 -11.07 -0.92
C VAL A 171 6.31 -10.57 -1.11
N THR A 172 7.09 -11.28 -1.91
CA THR A 172 8.43 -10.88 -2.39
C THR A 172 8.41 -10.84 -3.91
N GLY A 173 9.26 -10.03 -4.53
CA GLY A 173 9.22 -9.80 -5.96
C GLY A 173 8.16 -8.76 -6.34
N TRP A 174 7.71 -8.82 -7.59
CA TRP A 174 6.71 -7.89 -8.11
C TRP A 174 5.30 -8.17 -7.59
N ALA A 175 4.59 -7.13 -7.21
CA ALA A 175 3.17 -7.19 -6.87
C ALA A 175 2.42 -5.96 -7.42
N THR A 176 1.20 -6.19 -7.92
CA THR A 176 0.30 -5.13 -8.38
C THR A 176 -0.66 -4.77 -7.26
N VAL A 177 -0.76 -3.48 -6.95
CA VAL A 177 -1.67 -2.93 -5.94
C VAL A 177 -2.41 -1.76 -6.57
N GLY A 178 -3.70 -1.92 -6.80
CA GLY A 178 -4.46 -0.99 -7.64
C GLY A 178 -3.93 -0.98 -9.07
N SER A 179 -3.68 0.21 -9.61
CA SER A 179 -3.10 0.41 -10.96
C SER A 179 -1.57 0.35 -10.97
N ASN A 180 -0.91 0.34 -9.81
CA ASN A 180 0.54 0.44 -9.68
C ASN A 180 1.21 -0.90 -9.41
N LYS A 181 2.45 -1.05 -9.88
CA LYS A 181 3.29 -2.22 -9.65
C LYS A 181 4.44 -1.84 -8.73
N TYR A 182 4.70 -2.68 -7.74
CA TYR A 182 5.72 -2.48 -6.69
C TYR A 182 6.65 -3.68 -6.62
N TYR A 183 7.88 -3.47 -6.18
CA TYR A 183 8.83 -4.55 -5.94
C TYR A 183 9.13 -4.70 -4.45
N PHE A 184 9.06 -5.93 -3.97
CA PHE A 184 9.38 -6.29 -2.59
C PHE A 184 10.60 -7.20 -2.56
N GLY A 185 11.62 -6.80 -1.82
CA GLY A 185 12.87 -7.54 -1.70
C GLY A 185 12.70 -8.93 -1.07
N ALA A 186 13.77 -9.69 -1.03
CA ALA A 186 13.79 -11.03 -0.38
C ALA A 186 13.45 -10.96 1.13
N ASP A 187 13.62 -9.80 1.76
CA ASP A 187 13.20 -9.51 3.14
C ASP A 187 11.75 -9.01 3.24
N GLY A 188 11.03 -8.96 2.13
CA GLY A 188 9.65 -8.50 2.02
C GLY A 188 9.47 -6.99 2.06
N LYS A 189 10.53 -6.19 2.16
CA LYS A 189 10.43 -4.72 2.18
C LYS A 189 10.20 -4.17 0.78
N MET A 190 9.36 -3.14 0.67
CA MET A 190 9.14 -2.40 -0.56
C MET A 190 10.43 -1.67 -0.96
N ALA A 191 10.84 -1.84 -2.20
CA ALA A 191 11.93 -1.07 -2.78
C ALA A 191 11.44 0.34 -3.13
N THR A 192 12.28 1.35 -2.92
CA THR A 192 12.03 2.76 -3.26
C THR A 192 13.30 3.38 -3.82
N ASN A 193 13.18 4.34 -4.76
CA ASN A 193 14.29 5.04 -5.41
C ASN A 193 15.41 4.10 -5.87
N LYS A 194 15.04 3.04 -6.60
CA LYS A 194 15.98 1.95 -6.84
C LYS A 194 15.78 1.27 -8.19
N TYR A 195 16.88 0.92 -8.83
CA TYR A 195 16.87 -0.01 -9.96
C TYR A 195 16.67 -1.45 -9.48
N ILE A 196 15.83 -2.18 -10.17
CA ILE A 196 15.50 -3.58 -9.90
C ILE A 196 15.92 -4.40 -11.11
N GLN A 197 16.84 -5.32 -10.90
CA GLN A 197 17.24 -6.28 -11.92
C GLN A 197 16.59 -7.63 -11.63
N THR A 198 15.81 -8.11 -12.57
CA THR A 198 15.14 -9.40 -12.45
C THR A 198 14.82 -9.97 -13.83
N SER A 199 14.99 -11.28 -14.01
CA SER A 199 14.75 -11.98 -15.29
C SER A 199 15.49 -11.34 -16.48
N GLY A 200 16.74 -10.89 -16.27
CA GLY A 200 17.55 -10.26 -17.30
C GLY A 200 17.10 -8.84 -17.72
N GLN A 201 16.10 -8.28 -17.05
CA GLN A 201 15.56 -6.94 -17.34
C GLN A 201 15.81 -5.98 -16.16
N THR A 202 15.96 -4.70 -16.49
CA THR A 202 16.13 -3.62 -15.52
C THR A 202 14.85 -2.79 -15.46
N TYR A 203 14.41 -2.48 -14.24
CA TYR A 203 13.26 -1.65 -13.92
C TYR A 203 13.69 -0.55 -12.95
N TYR A 204 12.89 0.48 -12.80
CA TYR A 204 13.08 1.48 -11.76
C TYR A 204 11.79 1.66 -10.93
N VAL A 205 11.94 1.79 -9.61
CA VAL A 205 10.85 2.16 -8.71
C VAL A 205 11.15 3.49 -8.05
N ASP A 206 10.17 4.39 -8.01
CA ASP A 206 10.30 5.76 -7.50
C ASP A 206 10.32 5.83 -5.95
N ALA A 207 10.33 7.04 -5.39
CA ALA A 207 10.30 7.29 -3.94
C ALA A 207 9.06 6.69 -3.25
N SER A 208 7.95 6.58 -3.97
CA SER A 208 6.72 5.94 -3.50
C SER A 208 6.71 4.42 -3.72
N GLY A 209 7.78 3.86 -4.30
CA GLY A 209 7.93 2.44 -4.64
C GLY A 209 7.21 2.02 -5.92
N ARG A 210 6.62 2.95 -6.69
CA ARG A 210 5.89 2.66 -7.93
C ARG A 210 6.87 2.39 -9.06
N MET A 211 6.63 1.34 -9.84
CA MET A 211 7.42 1.04 -11.03
C MET A 211 7.20 2.10 -12.11
N LYS A 212 8.28 2.68 -12.60
CA LYS A 212 8.26 3.57 -13.77
C LYS A 212 7.96 2.75 -15.02
N LYS A 213 7.07 3.25 -15.86
CA LYS A 213 6.71 2.65 -17.14
C LYS A 213 6.25 3.73 -18.12
N ASN A 214 6.51 3.49 -19.39
CA ASN A 214 6.14 4.37 -20.48
C ASN A 214 6.59 5.83 -20.26
N CYS A 215 7.83 5.99 -19.76
CA CYS A 215 8.37 7.31 -19.42
C CYS A 215 9.90 7.34 -19.50
N TRP A 216 10.44 8.54 -19.69
CA TRP A 216 11.84 8.84 -19.45
C TRP A 216 12.08 9.19 -17.98
N TYR A 217 13.12 8.65 -17.41
CA TYR A 217 13.56 8.96 -16.04
C TYR A 217 15.09 8.91 -15.97
N ASN A 218 15.71 9.99 -15.48
CA ASN A 218 17.18 10.16 -15.43
C ASN A 218 17.88 9.82 -16.76
N GLY A 219 17.31 10.30 -17.88
CA GLY A 219 17.88 10.05 -19.21
C GLY A 219 17.72 8.61 -19.74
N GLN A 220 16.94 7.78 -19.08
CA GLN A 220 16.68 6.39 -19.45
C GLN A 220 15.19 6.16 -19.71
N TYR A 221 14.87 5.45 -20.79
CA TYR A 221 13.48 5.15 -21.14
C TYR A 221 13.04 3.81 -20.56
N PHE A 222 11.89 3.83 -19.88
CA PHE A 222 11.19 2.65 -19.40
C PHE A 222 9.93 2.41 -20.21
N ASN A 223 9.84 1.32 -20.94
CA ASN A 223 8.74 0.99 -21.84
C ASN A 223 7.42 0.73 -21.11
N ASN A 224 6.38 0.38 -21.83
CA ASN A 224 5.04 0.11 -21.28
C ASN A 224 5.00 -1.08 -20.30
N LYS A 225 6.01 -1.96 -20.35
CA LYS A 225 6.21 -3.07 -19.37
C LYS A 225 7.06 -2.64 -18.18
N GLY A 226 7.57 -1.39 -18.17
CA GLY A 226 8.50 -0.84 -17.17
C GLY A 226 9.93 -1.32 -17.34
N GLN A 227 10.30 -1.93 -18.45
CA GLN A 227 11.64 -2.41 -18.74
C GLN A 227 12.50 -1.28 -19.30
N LEU A 228 13.73 -1.16 -18.81
CA LEU A 228 14.71 -0.23 -19.36
C LEU A 228 15.07 -0.63 -20.78
N GLU A 229 14.84 0.25 -21.73
CA GLU A 229 15.28 0.13 -23.12
C GLU A 229 16.64 0.84 -23.27
N LYS A 230 17.71 0.03 -23.27
CA LYS A 230 19.08 0.56 -23.35
C LYS A 230 19.37 1.33 -24.65
N ASN A 231 18.69 0.99 -25.73
CA ASN A 231 18.87 1.58 -27.04
C ASN A 231 17.68 2.46 -27.45
N ALA A 232 16.88 2.95 -26.49
CA ALA A 232 15.87 3.95 -26.81
C ALA A 232 16.59 5.20 -27.34
N THR A 233 16.46 5.44 -28.61
CA THR A 233 17.00 6.63 -29.24
C THR A 233 16.16 7.82 -28.79
N LYS A 234 16.81 8.82 -28.21
CA LYS A 234 16.22 10.15 -28.14
C LYS A 234 16.11 10.68 -29.57
N TYR A 235 15.02 11.35 -29.87
CA TYR A 235 14.91 12.02 -31.15
C TYR A 235 16.05 13.04 -31.28
N ASP A 236 16.73 13.00 -32.42
CA ASP A 236 17.72 14.02 -32.76
C ASP A 236 16.96 15.21 -33.38
N SER A 237 16.75 16.23 -32.55
CA SER A 237 16.05 17.46 -32.96
C SER A 237 16.90 18.41 -33.75
N GLU A 238 18.20 18.08 -33.96
CA GLU A 238 19.12 18.99 -34.66
C GLU A 238 19.16 18.78 -36.20
N THR A 239 18.72 17.60 -36.67
CA THR A 239 18.83 17.21 -38.08
C THR A 239 17.60 17.54 -38.95
N THR A 240 16.45 17.87 -38.36
CA THR A 240 15.19 18.12 -39.05
C THR A 240 14.70 19.54 -38.75
N GLU A 241 14.22 20.26 -39.75
CA GLU A 241 13.62 21.58 -39.56
C GLU A 241 12.26 21.48 -38.83
N GLY A 242 12.05 22.36 -37.84
CA GLY A 242 10.77 22.57 -37.17
C GLY A 242 10.00 23.73 -37.77
N GLN A 243 8.84 24.02 -37.20
CA GLN A 243 8.00 25.17 -37.61
C GLN A 243 8.34 26.42 -36.78
N VAL A 244 8.93 26.30 -35.60
CA VAL A 244 9.21 27.38 -34.65
C VAL A 244 10.63 27.90 -34.85
N THR A 245 10.75 29.21 -35.08
CA THR A 245 12.04 29.90 -35.05
C THR A 245 12.14 30.88 -33.87
N LYS A 246 13.35 31.29 -33.53
CA LYS A 246 13.57 32.28 -32.46
C LYS A 246 12.89 33.60 -32.81
N GLU A 247 12.93 34.01 -34.06
CA GLU A 247 12.32 35.25 -34.55
C GLU A 247 10.80 35.25 -34.34
N MET A 248 10.12 34.13 -34.58
CA MET A 248 8.69 33.99 -34.29
C MET A 248 8.39 34.18 -32.80
N LEU A 249 9.25 33.69 -31.93
CA LEU A 249 9.10 33.85 -30.49
C LEU A 249 9.41 35.30 -30.03
N ASP A 250 10.36 35.98 -30.69
CA ASP A 250 10.70 37.39 -30.43
C ASP A 250 9.55 38.35 -30.81
N GLU A 251 8.68 37.94 -31.75
CA GLU A 251 7.50 38.72 -32.15
C GLU A 251 6.33 38.63 -31.13
N LEU A 252 6.37 37.66 -30.24
CA LEU A 252 5.36 37.48 -29.19
C LEU A 252 5.68 38.26 -27.94
N SER A 253 4.65 38.68 -27.19
CA SER A 253 4.80 39.42 -25.93
C SER A 253 5.16 38.51 -24.71
N LEU A 254 6.23 37.71 -24.86
CA LEU A 254 6.60 36.67 -23.91
C LEU A 254 7.33 37.20 -22.65
N SER A 255 7.61 38.49 -22.53
CA SER A 255 8.33 39.07 -21.38
C SER A 255 7.64 38.75 -20.04
N ASN A 256 6.32 38.84 -20.01
CA ASN A 256 5.49 38.57 -18.82
C ASN A 256 5.08 37.10 -18.64
N CYS A 257 5.41 36.25 -19.60
CA CYS A 257 5.11 34.83 -19.50
C CYS A 257 6.20 34.11 -18.69
N THR A 258 5.88 33.57 -17.55
CA THR A 258 6.80 32.78 -16.71
C THR A 258 6.48 31.29 -16.75
N LYS A 259 5.34 30.94 -17.34
CA LYS A 259 4.81 29.56 -17.38
C LYS A 259 4.56 29.16 -18.84
N LEU A 260 4.85 27.90 -19.18
CA LEU A 260 4.66 27.30 -20.50
C LEU A 260 3.67 26.13 -20.40
N MET A 261 2.68 26.12 -21.27
CA MET A 261 1.79 24.97 -21.45
C MET A 261 1.94 24.43 -22.87
N VAL A 262 2.11 23.13 -23.03
CA VAL A 262 2.18 22.48 -24.35
C VAL A 262 1.06 21.45 -24.46
N VAL A 263 0.19 21.62 -25.45
CA VAL A 263 -0.98 20.77 -25.71
C VAL A 263 -1.00 20.20 -27.11
N ALA A 264 -1.71 19.12 -27.30
CA ALA A 264 -1.81 18.46 -28.59
C ALA A 264 -2.81 19.16 -29.53
N HIS A 265 -4.01 19.52 -29.04
CA HIS A 265 -5.09 20.06 -29.89
C HIS A 265 -5.66 21.35 -29.32
N PRO A 266 -6.27 22.19 -30.12
CA PRO A 266 -7.10 23.30 -29.65
C PRO A 266 -8.32 22.75 -28.88
N ASP A 267 -8.47 23.05 -27.64
CA ASP A 267 -9.42 22.68 -26.58
C ASP A 267 -8.75 22.04 -25.35
N ASP A 268 -7.62 21.36 -25.56
CA ASP A 268 -6.89 20.66 -24.48
C ASP A 268 -6.41 21.63 -23.38
N GLU A 269 -5.88 22.80 -23.74
CA GLU A 269 -5.39 23.80 -22.80
C GLU A 269 -6.51 24.27 -21.86
N THR A 270 -7.74 24.35 -22.36
CA THR A 270 -8.89 24.74 -21.57
C THR A 270 -9.49 23.57 -20.81
N LEU A 271 -9.61 22.39 -21.44
CA LEU A 271 -10.15 21.19 -20.80
C LEU A 271 -9.32 20.77 -19.60
N TRP A 272 -7.98 20.80 -19.73
CA TRP A 272 -7.07 20.25 -18.72
C TRP A 272 -6.36 21.30 -17.87
N GLY A 273 -6.41 22.59 -18.27
CA GLY A 273 -5.66 23.65 -17.65
C GLY A 273 -6.36 25.01 -17.59
N GLY A 274 -7.64 25.09 -17.98
CA GLY A 274 -8.35 26.38 -18.07
C GLY A 274 -8.39 27.18 -16.78
N ALA A 275 -8.52 26.51 -15.60
CA ALA A 275 -8.49 27.19 -14.32
C ALA A 275 -7.09 27.76 -14.02
N HIS A 276 -6.02 27.02 -14.33
CA HIS A 276 -4.65 27.53 -14.18
C HIS A 276 -4.33 28.68 -15.15
N LEU A 277 -4.94 28.68 -16.37
CA LEU A 277 -4.77 29.81 -17.30
C LEU A 277 -5.31 31.13 -16.71
N THR A 278 -6.33 31.07 -15.84
CA THR A 278 -6.86 32.27 -15.17
C THR A 278 -5.85 32.99 -14.27
N GLU A 279 -4.80 32.28 -13.84
CA GLU A 279 -3.72 32.84 -13.03
C GLU A 279 -2.82 33.82 -13.80
N GLY A 280 -2.90 33.83 -15.15
CA GLY A 280 -2.06 34.61 -16.01
C GLY A 280 -0.59 34.18 -16.12
N GLY A 281 0.17 34.84 -16.97
CA GLY A 281 1.59 34.60 -17.16
C GLY A 281 1.91 33.32 -17.94
N TRP A 282 0.96 32.79 -18.71
CA TRP A 282 1.11 31.60 -19.53
C TRP A 282 1.45 31.90 -20.98
N PHE A 283 2.35 31.11 -21.54
CA PHE A 283 2.51 30.92 -22.98
C PHE A 283 2.01 29.52 -23.31
N VAL A 284 1.06 29.42 -24.23
CA VAL A 284 0.43 28.15 -24.63
C VAL A 284 0.86 27.79 -26.06
N VAL A 285 1.44 26.61 -26.21
CA VAL A 285 1.82 26.05 -27.51
C VAL A 285 0.93 24.85 -27.81
N CYS A 286 0.11 24.97 -28.84
CA CYS A 286 -0.71 23.90 -29.39
C CYS A 286 -0.02 23.29 -30.64
N LEU A 287 0.15 21.96 -30.65
CA LEU A 287 0.98 21.32 -31.70
C LEU A 287 0.23 21.10 -33.03
N THR A 288 -1.10 20.98 -33.02
CA THR A 288 -1.83 20.62 -34.23
C THR A 288 -2.84 21.67 -34.67
N ASN A 289 -3.38 21.48 -35.86
CA ASN A 289 -4.52 22.20 -36.40
C ASN A 289 -4.29 23.68 -36.76
N GLY A 290 -3.05 24.20 -36.76
CA GLY A 290 -2.75 25.55 -37.24
C GLY A 290 -3.08 25.79 -38.72
N TYR A 291 -3.19 24.73 -39.50
CA TYR A 291 -3.68 24.77 -40.89
C TYR A 291 -5.21 24.87 -41.00
N ASN A 292 -5.95 24.61 -39.96
CA ASN A 292 -7.41 24.68 -39.91
C ASN A 292 -7.86 26.04 -39.36
N GLU A 293 -8.25 26.94 -40.22
CA GLU A 293 -8.58 28.33 -39.82
C GLU A 293 -9.69 28.42 -38.78
N VAL A 294 -10.68 27.51 -38.76
CA VAL A 294 -11.73 27.51 -37.74
C VAL A 294 -11.14 27.20 -36.39
N ARG A 295 -10.40 26.06 -36.24
CA ARG A 295 -9.81 25.65 -34.98
C ARG A 295 -8.71 26.62 -34.50
N LYS A 296 -7.95 27.18 -35.43
CA LYS A 296 -6.93 28.20 -35.17
C LYS A 296 -7.55 29.46 -34.58
N ASN A 297 -8.64 29.94 -35.15
CA ASN A 297 -9.34 31.13 -34.65
C ASN A 297 -9.96 30.85 -33.26
N GLU A 298 -10.63 29.71 -33.09
CA GLU A 298 -11.16 29.30 -31.76
C GLU A 298 -10.05 29.27 -30.70
N PHE A 299 -8.88 28.72 -31.02
CA PHE A 299 -7.72 28.71 -30.10
C PHE A 299 -7.30 30.14 -29.72
N TYR A 300 -7.11 31.05 -30.68
CA TYR A 300 -6.66 32.41 -30.39
C TYR A 300 -7.73 33.22 -29.65
N GLU A 301 -9.02 33.01 -29.89
CA GLU A 301 -10.10 33.62 -29.12
C GLU A 301 -10.04 33.19 -27.67
N VAL A 302 -9.83 31.92 -27.39
CA VAL A 302 -9.71 31.37 -26.03
C VAL A 302 -8.43 31.86 -25.32
N ILE A 303 -7.28 31.88 -26.02
CA ILE A 303 -6.02 32.43 -25.48
C ILE A 303 -6.20 33.89 -25.07
N LYS A 304 -6.87 34.68 -25.93
CA LYS A 304 -7.19 36.09 -25.66
C LYS A 304 -8.14 36.23 -24.45
N GLU A 305 -9.16 35.36 -24.34
CA GLU A 305 -10.10 35.36 -23.21
C GLU A 305 -9.39 35.13 -21.86
N PHE A 306 -8.37 34.29 -21.83
CA PHE A 306 -7.55 34.07 -20.63
C PHE A 306 -6.50 35.16 -20.41
N GLY A 307 -6.27 36.05 -21.38
CA GLY A 307 -5.19 37.04 -21.31
C GLY A 307 -3.80 36.40 -21.36
N CYS A 308 -3.68 35.31 -22.11
CA CYS A 308 -2.46 34.54 -22.30
C CYS A 308 -1.81 34.84 -23.66
N GLU A 309 -0.57 34.43 -23.85
CA GLU A 309 0.09 34.36 -25.16
C GLU A 309 -0.05 32.95 -25.72
N GLY A 310 -0.17 32.82 -27.02
CA GLY A 310 -0.37 31.52 -27.66
C GLY A 310 0.29 31.37 -29.03
N MET A 311 0.65 30.13 -29.32
CA MET A 311 1.16 29.71 -30.63
C MET A 311 0.53 28.39 -31.00
N ILE A 312 0.03 28.29 -32.27
CA ILE A 312 -0.55 27.04 -32.77
C ILE A 312 0.25 26.58 -34.00
N LEU A 313 0.70 25.32 -33.95
CA LEU A 313 1.49 24.69 -35.00
C LEU A 313 0.60 23.85 -35.91
N SER A 314 1.14 23.46 -37.04
CA SER A 314 0.40 22.78 -38.11
C SER A 314 0.77 21.31 -38.28
N TYR A 315 1.14 20.63 -37.20
CA TYR A 315 1.34 19.18 -37.24
C TYR A 315 0.00 18.47 -37.51
N PRO A 316 0.01 17.34 -38.24
CA PRO A 316 -1.23 16.68 -38.61
C PRO A 316 -1.94 16.06 -37.40
N ASP A 317 -3.24 16.35 -37.26
CA ASP A 317 -4.14 15.62 -36.38
C ASP A 317 -4.70 14.40 -37.13
N LEU A 318 -5.38 14.64 -38.25
CA LEU A 318 -5.91 13.61 -39.14
C LEU A 318 -5.15 13.59 -40.47
N LEU A 319 -4.91 12.40 -40.99
CA LEU A 319 -4.41 12.17 -42.34
C LEU A 319 -5.53 12.35 -43.37
N ALA A 320 -5.17 12.48 -44.63
CA ALA A 320 -6.14 12.65 -45.74
C ALA A 320 -7.19 11.52 -45.84
N ASN A 321 -6.88 10.33 -45.31
CA ASN A 321 -7.79 9.19 -45.26
C ASN A 321 -8.71 9.21 -44.01
N GLY A 322 -8.67 10.27 -43.21
CA GLY A 322 -9.44 10.42 -41.97
C GLY A 322 -8.90 9.63 -40.76
N GLN A 323 -7.81 8.90 -40.92
CA GLN A 323 -7.14 8.24 -39.82
C GLN A 323 -6.33 9.24 -39.00
N ARG A 324 -6.21 9.01 -37.71
CA ARG A 324 -5.37 9.83 -36.85
C ARG A 324 -3.89 9.62 -37.17
N SER A 325 -3.13 10.73 -37.28
CA SER A 325 -1.67 10.64 -37.43
C SER A 325 -1.03 9.97 -36.24
N THR A 326 0.04 9.25 -36.46
CA THR A 326 0.85 8.66 -35.36
C THR A 326 2.15 9.43 -35.15
N TRP A 327 2.33 10.55 -35.84
CA TRP A 327 3.53 11.39 -35.81
C TRP A 327 4.85 10.63 -36.02
N THR A 328 4.81 9.55 -36.80
CA THR A 328 6.01 8.74 -37.03
C THR A 328 7.12 9.52 -37.72
N THR A 329 6.76 10.41 -38.64
CA THR A 329 7.67 11.30 -39.39
C THR A 329 7.81 12.68 -38.77
N GLU A 330 6.85 13.12 -37.97
CA GLU A 330 6.78 14.46 -37.38
C GLU A 330 7.50 14.59 -36.04
N CYS A 331 7.76 13.47 -35.36
CA CYS A 331 8.38 13.49 -34.04
C CYS A 331 9.66 14.31 -33.94
N THR A 332 10.53 14.22 -34.95
CA THR A 332 11.82 14.94 -34.95
C THR A 332 11.60 16.44 -35.09
N SER A 333 10.69 16.87 -35.98
CA SER A 333 10.35 18.29 -36.16
C SER A 333 9.67 18.86 -34.89
N ILE A 334 8.72 18.12 -34.30
CA ILE A 334 8.06 18.51 -33.05
C ILE A 334 9.10 18.64 -31.91
N ALA A 335 10.03 17.70 -31.78
CA ALA A 335 11.09 17.76 -30.78
C ALA A 335 11.98 18.99 -30.97
N LYS A 336 12.30 19.37 -32.20
CA LYS A 336 13.06 20.59 -32.51
C LYS A 336 12.29 21.86 -32.12
N ASP A 337 11.00 21.93 -32.41
CA ASP A 337 10.17 23.06 -32.02
C ASP A 337 10.09 23.18 -30.48
N LEU A 338 9.86 22.07 -29.79
CA LEU A 338 9.84 22.01 -28.33
C LEU A 338 11.18 22.44 -27.72
N ASN A 339 12.30 22.02 -28.30
CA ASN A 339 13.64 22.43 -27.90
C ASN A 339 13.83 23.93 -28.05
N THR A 340 13.37 24.51 -29.18
CA THR A 340 13.44 25.96 -29.47
C THR A 340 12.63 26.75 -28.44
N VAL A 341 11.38 26.35 -28.14
CA VAL A 341 10.50 26.99 -27.17
C VAL A 341 11.06 26.87 -25.77
N LEU A 342 11.50 25.67 -25.35
CA LEU A 342 12.01 25.43 -24.02
C LEU A 342 13.32 26.17 -23.74
N LYS A 343 14.19 26.34 -24.73
CA LYS A 343 15.45 27.10 -24.64
C LYS A 343 15.28 28.61 -24.73
N TYR A 344 14.17 29.10 -25.27
CA TYR A 344 13.97 30.51 -25.53
C TYR A 344 14.17 31.39 -24.29
N LYS A 345 13.63 30.94 -23.16
CA LYS A 345 13.83 31.57 -21.85
C LYS A 345 13.70 30.54 -20.73
N HIS A 346 14.02 30.93 -19.51
CA HIS A 346 13.76 30.10 -18.33
C HIS A 346 12.26 30.11 -18.01
N TRP A 347 11.63 28.93 -18.02
CA TRP A 347 10.24 28.72 -17.64
C TRP A 347 10.16 28.26 -16.18
N GLY A 348 9.47 29.04 -15.32
CA GLY A 348 9.27 28.71 -13.92
C GLY A 348 8.37 27.48 -13.72
N MET A 349 7.49 27.22 -14.70
CA MET A 349 6.62 26.03 -14.74
C MET A 349 6.41 25.61 -16.20
N VAL A 350 6.45 24.32 -16.45
CA VAL A 350 6.05 23.73 -17.72
C VAL A 350 4.94 22.70 -17.46
N ALA A 351 3.83 22.80 -18.18
CA ALA A 351 2.70 21.88 -18.06
C ALA A 351 2.40 21.21 -19.40
N THR A 352 2.01 19.97 -19.39
CA THR A 352 1.65 19.21 -20.59
C THR A 352 0.79 17.99 -20.24
N HIS A 353 0.33 17.29 -21.27
CA HIS A 353 -0.40 16.03 -21.14
C HIS A 353 0.33 15.01 -20.26
N ASN A 354 -0.43 14.11 -19.64
CA ASN A 354 0.14 13.04 -18.85
C ASN A 354 0.57 11.84 -19.73
N PRO A 355 1.47 10.98 -19.26
CA PRO A 355 1.96 9.83 -20.01
C PRO A 355 0.90 8.79 -20.41
N ASN A 356 -0.27 8.81 -19.77
CA ASN A 356 -1.40 7.95 -20.14
C ASN A 356 -2.28 8.60 -21.23
N GLY A 357 -2.08 9.90 -21.51
CA GLY A 357 -2.84 10.68 -22.48
C GLY A 357 -4.29 10.88 -22.06
N GLU A 358 -4.49 11.25 -20.78
CA GLU A 358 -5.76 11.42 -20.08
C GLU A 358 -6.66 10.18 -20.25
N TYR A 359 -7.47 10.13 -21.30
CA TYR A 359 -8.33 8.99 -21.66
C TYR A 359 -7.69 8.01 -22.67
N GLY A 360 -6.36 8.12 -22.91
CA GLY A 360 -5.62 7.21 -23.78
C GLY A 360 -5.32 7.74 -25.18
N HIS A 361 -5.55 9.06 -25.43
CA HIS A 361 -5.35 9.67 -26.73
C HIS A 361 -3.89 9.58 -27.19
N ILE A 362 -3.66 9.19 -28.46
CA ILE A 362 -2.30 8.96 -28.98
C ILE A 362 -1.44 10.23 -29.00
N HIS A 363 -2.00 11.36 -29.46
CA HIS A 363 -1.27 12.62 -29.53
C HIS A 363 -0.95 13.18 -28.13
N HIS A 364 -1.84 13.03 -27.14
CA HIS A 364 -1.55 13.41 -25.75
C HIS A 364 -0.36 12.63 -25.19
N LYS A 365 -0.31 11.31 -25.44
CA LYS A 365 0.83 10.47 -25.06
C LYS A 365 2.11 10.88 -25.75
N MET A 366 2.03 11.21 -27.04
CA MET A 366 3.18 11.66 -27.82
C MET A 366 3.66 13.04 -27.36
N THR A 367 2.76 13.99 -27.14
CA THR A 367 3.07 15.32 -26.59
C THR A 367 3.73 15.19 -25.22
N SER A 368 3.13 14.42 -24.32
CA SER A 368 3.72 14.12 -23.00
C SER A 368 5.15 13.58 -23.12
N LYS A 369 5.34 12.62 -24.01
CA LYS A 369 6.66 12.00 -24.24
C LYS A 369 7.68 13.03 -24.73
N LEU A 370 7.36 13.73 -25.82
CA LEU A 370 8.30 14.65 -26.47
C LEU A 370 8.62 15.86 -25.59
N VAL A 371 7.63 16.45 -24.92
CA VAL A 371 7.87 17.55 -23.96
C VAL A 371 8.77 17.08 -22.82
N THR A 372 8.53 15.90 -22.27
CA THR A 372 9.34 15.36 -21.17
C THR A 372 10.78 15.11 -21.60
N GLU A 373 10.97 14.54 -22.80
CA GLU A 373 12.31 14.28 -23.35
C GLU A 373 13.09 15.58 -23.55
N GLU A 374 12.48 16.59 -24.20
CA GLU A 374 13.13 17.85 -24.45
C GLU A 374 13.33 18.67 -23.18
N PHE A 375 12.38 18.65 -22.25
CA PHE A 375 12.49 19.30 -20.97
C PHE A 375 13.74 18.82 -20.19
N TYR A 376 13.93 17.51 -20.05
CA TYR A 376 15.06 16.95 -19.30
C TYR A 376 16.42 17.01 -20.05
N LYS A 377 16.45 17.42 -21.31
CA LYS A 377 17.70 17.80 -21.98
C LYS A 377 18.21 19.19 -21.51
N ILE A 378 17.31 20.07 -21.10
CA ILE A 378 17.56 21.48 -20.84
C ILE A 378 17.55 21.79 -19.33
N TYR A 379 16.60 21.20 -18.62
CA TYR A 379 16.34 21.48 -17.20
C TYR A 379 16.67 20.30 -16.31
N TRP A 380 17.29 20.61 -15.16
CA TRP A 380 17.58 19.63 -14.10
C TRP A 380 16.54 19.70 -12.95
N GLY A 381 15.45 20.44 -13.14
CA GLY A 381 14.48 20.78 -12.12
C GLY A 381 13.25 19.88 -12.07
N THR A 382 12.36 20.20 -11.13
CA THR A 382 11.12 19.46 -10.83
C THR A 382 9.85 20.23 -11.24
N ASN A 383 10.01 21.26 -12.08
CA ASN A 383 8.95 22.18 -12.48
C ASN A 383 8.21 21.78 -13.77
N LEU A 384 8.33 20.53 -14.18
CA LEU A 384 7.47 19.91 -15.19
C LEU A 384 6.26 19.26 -14.53
N TYR A 385 5.07 19.60 -15.01
CA TYR A 385 3.79 19.09 -14.50
C TYR A 385 3.03 18.38 -15.64
N TYR A 386 2.38 17.29 -15.26
CA TYR A 386 1.42 16.59 -16.10
C TYR A 386 0.00 16.92 -15.70
N PHE A 387 -0.90 17.06 -16.69
CA PHE A 387 -2.33 17.11 -16.41
C PHE A 387 -2.77 15.91 -15.60
N GLY A 388 -3.75 16.08 -14.73
CA GLY A 388 -4.18 15.07 -13.78
C GLY A 388 -4.78 13.82 -14.45
N ASN A 389 -5.09 12.85 -13.62
CA ASN A 389 -5.77 11.64 -14.09
C ASN A 389 -7.19 11.96 -14.56
N TRP A 390 -7.57 11.40 -15.70
CA TRP A 390 -8.94 11.42 -16.20
C TRP A 390 -9.75 10.24 -15.65
N TYR A 391 -10.99 10.50 -15.30
CA TYR A 391 -11.94 9.49 -14.87
C TYR A 391 -13.20 9.58 -15.73
N SER A 392 -13.75 8.46 -16.19
CA SER A 392 -15.05 8.46 -16.87
C SER A 392 -16.14 9.00 -15.95
N ALA A 393 -17.21 9.57 -16.50
CA ALA A 393 -18.35 10.08 -15.72
C ALA A 393 -18.92 9.04 -14.73
N ARG A 394 -18.83 7.75 -15.06
CA ARG A 394 -19.22 6.65 -14.18
C ARG A 394 -18.26 6.44 -12.99
N ARG A 395 -16.95 6.71 -13.18
CA ARG A 395 -15.92 6.49 -12.16
C ARG A 395 -15.64 7.73 -11.33
N LEU A 396 -15.93 8.91 -11.85
CA LEU A 396 -15.63 10.16 -11.19
C LEU A 396 -16.23 10.25 -9.77
N PRO A 397 -17.53 9.92 -9.52
CA PRO A 397 -18.10 10.01 -8.17
C PRO A 397 -17.38 9.13 -7.13
N ILE A 398 -16.71 8.05 -7.57
CA ILE A 398 -15.93 7.16 -6.67
C ILE A 398 -14.59 7.79 -6.29
N MET A 399 -14.06 8.66 -7.17
CA MET A 399 -12.74 9.28 -7.01
C MET A 399 -12.81 10.69 -6.46
N GLU A 400 -13.98 11.29 -6.42
CA GLU A 400 -14.22 12.71 -6.14
C GLU A 400 -13.61 13.16 -4.82
N ASP A 401 -13.75 12.38 -3.75
CA ASP A 401 -13.18 12.68 -2.43
C ASP A 401 -11.65 12.80 -2.43
N SER A 402 -10.98 12.24 -3.44
CA SER A 402 -9.52 12.30 -3.62
C SER A 402 -9.06 13.45 -4.52
N LEU A 403 -9.99 14.20 -5.10
CA LEU A 403 -9.71 15.24 -6.08
C LEU A 403 -9.93 16.63 -5.46
N ARG A 404 -9.06 17.58 -5.83
CA ARG A 404 -9.22 18.97 -5.47
C ARG A 404 -10.01 19.68 -6.57
N LYS A 405 -11.10 20.33 -6.21
CA LYS A 405 -11.86 21.21 -7.10
C LYS A 405 -11.11 22.52 -7.35
N VAL A 406 -11.21 23.02 -8.56
CA VAL A 406 -10.73 24.36 -8.90
C VAL A 406 -11.61 25.44 -8.24
N PRO A 407 -11.07 26.66 -8.02
CA PRO A 407 -11.88 27.77 -7.51
C PRO A 407 -13.10 28.07 -8.41
N GLU A 408 -14.24 28.39 -7.84
CA GLU A 408 -15.49 28.61 -8.55
C GLU A 408 -15.36 29.65 -9.67
N ALA A 409 -14.77 30.82 -9.38
CA ALA A 409 -14.56 31.85 -10.38
C ALA A 409 -13.66 31.41 -11.56
N ALA A 410 -12.68 30.54 -11.30
CA ALA A 410 -11.83 29.96 -12.35
C ALA A 410 -12.61 28.92 -13.17
N LEU A 411 -13.47 28.14 -12.52
CA LEU A 411 -14.35 27.21 -13.21
C LEU A 411 -15.35 27.93 -14.13
N GLU A 412 -15.99 28.98 -13.66
CA GLU A 412 -16.90 29.80 -14.48
C GLU A 412 -16.20 30.32 -15.74
N LYS A 413 -15.02 30.93 -15.58
CA LYS A 413 -14.24 31.45 -16.72
C LYS A 413 -13.83 30.32 -17.68
N LYS A 414 -13.42 29.19 -17.16
CA LYS A 414 -13.09 27.97 -17.94
C LYS A 414 -14.29 27.49 -18.76
N LEU A 415 -15.48 27.41 -18.15
CA LEU A 415 -16.69 26.95 -18.81
C LEU A 415 -17.16 27.95 -19.89
N GLU A 416 -17.02 29.27 -19.70
CA GLU A 416 -17.28 30.26 -20.73
C GLU A 416 -16.30 30.13 -21.90
N ALA A 417 -15.01 29.96 -21.64
CA ALA A 417 -14.00 29.75 -22.66
C ALA A 417 -14.26 28.49 -23.52
N LEU A 418 -14.70 27.38 -22.88
CA LEU A 418 -15.05 26.15 -23.59
C LEU A 418 -16.19 26.31 -24.60
N LYS A 419 -17.08 27.31 -24.43
CA LYS A 419 -18.15 27.60 -25.40
C LYS A 419 -17.64 28.16 -26.72
N LEU A 420 -16.44 28.74 -26.71
CA LEU A 420 -15.80 29.27 -27.92
C LEU A 420 -15.35 28.16 -28.88
N TYR A 421 -15.13 26.92 -28.37
CA TYR A 421 -14.80 25.76 -29.20
C TYR A 421 -16.03 25.15 -29.88
N THR A 422 -16.61 25.92 -30.81
CA THR A 422 -17.85 25.55 -31.52
C THR A 422 -17.66 24.35 -32.45
N SER A 423 -16.47 24.19 -33.01
CA SER A 423 -16.12 23.07 -33.89
C SER A 423 -15.79 21.78 -33.09
N GLN A 424 -15.56 21.91 -31.77
CA GLN A 424 -15.15 20.81 -30.87
C GLN A 424 -16.22 20.40 -29.85
N LYS A 425 -17.49 20.75 -30.07
CA LYS A 425 -18.60 20.46 -29.14
C LYS A 425 -18.65 19.01 -28.67
N GLY A 426 -18.32 18.05 -29.51
CA GLY A 426 -18.31 16.63 -29.16
C GLY A 426 -17.20 16.27 -28.19
N ALA A 427 -15.98 16.78 -28.41
CA ALA A 427 -14.84 16.57 -27.52
C ALA A 427 -15.07 17.24 -26.16
N VAL A 428 -15.55 18.50 -26.17
CA VAL A 428 -15.90 19.24 -24.96
C VAL A 428 -16.98 18.50 -24.18
N ALA A 429 -18.10 18.10 -24.80
CA ALA A 429 -19.19 17.38 -24.14
C ALA A 429 -18.75 16.06 -23.52
N SER A 430 -17.80 15.35 -24.15
CA SER A 430 -17.28 14.08 -23.65
C SER A 430 -16.40 14.23 -22.40
N ASN A 431 -15.81 15.43 -22.18
CA ASN A 431 -14.81 15.67 -21.14
C ASN A 431 -15.25 16.71 -20.08
N ILE A 432 -16.37 17.44 -20.30
CA ILE A 432 -16.85 18.53 -19.45
C ILE A 432 -17.08 18.10 -18.00
N HIS A 433 -17.42 16.83 -17.75
CA HIS A 433 -17.59 16.28 -16.41
C HIS A 433 -16.33 16.33 -15.56
N MET A 434 -15.15 16.48 -16.18
CA MET A 434 -13.88 16.68 -15.50
C MET A 434 -13.50 18.15 -15.27
N ALA A 435 -14.31 19.10 -15.73
CA ALA A 435 -13.96 20.52 -15.73
C ALA A 435 -13.64 21.10 -14.35
N GLU A 436 -14.29 20.57 -13.30
CA GLU A 436 -14.05 20.97 -11.91
C GLU A 436 -12.68 20.53 -11.34
N TYR A 437 -11.92 19.67 -12.06
CA TYR A 437 -10.74 19.02 -11.51
C TYR A 437 -9.51 19.20 -12.40
N GLU A 438 -8.55 19.98 -11.93
CA GLU A 438 -7.21 20.16 -12.55
C GLU A 438 -6.12 19.72 -11.56
N ASN A 439 -6.12 18.45 -11.19
CA ASN A 439 -5.19 17.90 -10.19
C ASN A 439 -3.85 17.53 -10.85
N TRP A 440 -3.08 18.54 -11.24
CA TRP A 440 -1.80 18.38 -11.90
C TRP A 440 -0.79 17.70 -10.97
N ILE A 441 0.07 16.90 -11.55
CA ILE A 441 1.05 16.08 -10.84
C ILE A 441 2.43 16.41 -11.39
N ARG A 442 3.40 16.65 -10.53
CA ARG A 442 4.80 16.81 -10.98
C ARG A 442 5.26 15.58 -11.73
N ALA A 443 6.00 15.76 -12.83
CA ALA A 443 6.52 14.65 -13.62
C ALA A 443 7.38 13.68 -12.79
N THR A 444 8.06 14.18 -11.76
CA THR A 444 8.84 13.36 -10.81
C THR A 444 8.00 12.54 -9.84
N GLU A 445 6.71 12.85 -9.72
CA GLU A 445 5.75 12.18 -8.81
C GLU A 445 4.76 11.28 -9.57
N TRP A 446 4.77 11.35 -10.92
CA TRP A 446 3.86 10.59 -11.80
C TRP A 446 4.12 9.07 -11.80
#